data_4f8aa886998e9838beff561e0cadeb85
#
_entry.id   4f8aa886998e9838beff561e0cadeb85
#
_cell.length_a   1.000
_cell.length_b   1.000
_cell.length_c   1.000
_cell.angle_alpha   90.00
_cell.angle_beta   90.00
_cell.angle_gamma   90.00
#
_symmetry.space_group_name_H-M   'P 1'
#
loop_
_entity.id
_entity.type
_entity.pdbx_description
1 polymer ?
#
loop_
_entity_poly.entity_id
_entity_poly.type
_entity_poly.pdbx_seq_one_letter_code
_entity_poly.pdbx_strand_id
1 'polypeptide(L)'
;QKVKQNEFHAYDLILDQSQRRKIKTNKIGNKVYATVISLFLIIGFASTYWVWHTSSQGKTDQLAYEVPSVPSIAILPFKSLYEVQGTDYVAEGISQNLTHQLSRSSELFVITYSSAKKIANEFSDPKLIADSLGVRFILDGSIQRSNDDLRVNVELIDTLEDITVLSKQFDGKANDLFD
;
A
#
# COMPACT_ATOMS: atom_id res chain seq x y z
N GLN A 1 78.19 -23.42 -65.18
CA GLN A 1 78.36 -22.36 -64.20
C GLN A 1 77.45 -22.64 -63.01
N LYS A 2 78.07 -22.78 -61.82
CA LYS A 2 77.46 -23.15 -60.59
C LYS A 2 76.74 -21.91 -60.00
N VAL A 3 75.44 -22.05 -59.71
CA VAL A 3 74.70 -21.08 -58.90
C VAL A 3 74.68 -21.68 -57.47
N LYS A 4 75.24 -20.93 -56.55
CA LYS A 4 75.36 -21.20 -55.14
C LYS A 4 73.99 -21.11 -54.47
N GLN A 5 73.53 -22.19 -53.91
CA GLN A 5 72.37 -22.25 -53.10
C GLN A 5 72.77 -21.80 -51.71
N ASN A 6 72.17 -20.67 -51.24
CA ASN A 6 72.32 -20.18 -49.89
C ASN A 6 71.38 -20.99 -49.02
N GLU A 7 71.92 -21.80 -48.18
CA GLU A 7 71.24 -22.49 -47.09
C GLU A 7 70.91 -21.41 -45.99
N PHE A 8 69.68 -21.16 -45.81
CA PHE A 8 69.21 -20.42 -44.60
C PHE A 8 69.25 -21.42 -43.44
N HIS A 9 70.20 -21.25 -42.55
CA HIS A 9 70.21 -21.94 -41.27
C HIS A 9 69.03 -21.35 -40.45
N ALA A 10 67.98 -22.15 -40.36
CA ALA A 10 66.96 -21.94 -39.34
C ALA A 10 67.62 -22.12 -37.97
N TYR A 11 67.74 -21.08 -37.22
CA TYR A 11 68.15 -21.17 -35.83
C TYR A 11 67.05 -21.91 -35.07
N ASP A 12 67.29 -23.19 -34.82
CA ASP A 12 66.56 -23.98 -33.87
C ASP A 12 66.76 -23.35 -32.48
N LEU A 13 65.77 -22.48 -32.07
CA LEU A 13 65.64 -22.07 -30.70
C LEU A 13 65.20 -23.29 -29.87
N ILE A 14 66.22 -24.13 -29.54
CA ILE A 14 66.04 -25.14 -28.50
C ILE A 14 65.79 -24.37 -27.22
N LEU A 15 64.54 -24.10 -26.96
CA LEU A 15 64.10 -23.61 -25.65
C LEU A 15 64.32 -24.71 -24.64
N ASP A 16 65.40 -24.54 -23.86
CA ASP A 16 65.76 -25.41 -22.75
C ASP A 16 64.55 -25.69 -21.87
N GLN A 17 64.06 -26.91 -21.89
CA GLN A 17 62.91 -27.38 -21.09
C GLN A 17 63.21 -27.37 -19.59
N SER A 18 64.38 -26.96 -19.16
CA SER A 18 64.81 -26.92 -17.75
C SER A 18 64.15 -25.70 -16.99
N GLN A 19 63.65 -24.70 -17.72
CA GLN A 19 63.08 -23.48 -17.13
C GLN A 19 61.54 -23.49 -17.03
N ARG A 20 60.86 -24.63 -17.20
CA ARG A 20 59.48 -24.74 -16.80
C ARG A 20 59.38 -24.63 -15.28
N ARG A 21 59.32 -23.41 -14.79
CA ARG A 21 58.87 -23.15 -13.42
C ARG A 21 57.53 -23.82 -13.25
N LYS A 22 57.50 -24.92 -12.51
CA LYS A 22 56.25 -25.52 -12.02
C LYS A 22 55.56 -24.46 -11.19
N ILE A 23 54.59 -23.77 -11.79
CA ILE A 23 53.66 -22.96 -11.05
C ILE A 23 52.93 -23.95 -10.13
N LYS A 24 53.33 -23.98 -8.85
CA LYS A 24 52.60 -24.67 -7.82
C LYS A 24 51.24 -23.98 -7.75
N THR A 25 50.25 -24.53 -8.45
CA THR A 25 48.87 -24.18 -8.22
C THR A 25 48.57 -24.59 -6.80
N ASN A 26 48.50 -23.58 -5.94
CA ASN A 26 48.20 -23.75 -4.53
C ASN A 26 46.79 -24.30 -4.43
N LYS A 27 46.61 -25.58 -4.13
CA LYS A 27 45.34 -26.27 -3.90
C LYS A 27 44.54 -25.67 -2.71
N ILE A 28 45.08 -24.63 -2.08
CA ILE A 28 44.47 -23.90 -0.98
C ILE A 28 43.34 -22.97 -1.50
N GLY A 29 43.41 -22.53 -2.76
CA GLY A 29 42.44 -21.59 -3.33
C GLY A 29 40.99 -22.08 -3.31
N ASN A 30 40.73 -23.33 -3.68
CA ASN A 30 39.34 -23.81 -3.82
C ASN A 30 38.60 -23.92 -2.48
N LYS A 31 39.27 -24.25 -1.39
CA LYS A 31 38.64 -24.32 -0.07
C LYS A 31 38.36 -22.91 0.49
N VAL A 32 39.27 -21.98 0.25
CA VAL A 32 39.11 -20.58 0.68
C VAL A 32 38.00 -19.89 -0.13
N TYR A 33 37.92 -20.11 -1.43
CA TYR A 33 36.81 -19.59 -2.25
C TYR A 33 35.47 -20.19 -1.83
N ALA A 34 35.40 -21.49 -1.53
CA ALA A 34 34.18 -22.13 -1.07
C ALA A 34 33.70 -21.55 0.28
N THR A 35 34.60 -21.27 1.22
CA THR A 35 34.24 -20.66 2.50
C THR A 35 33.79 -19.20 2.36
N VAL A 36 34.46 -18.43 1.48
CA VAL A 36 34.08 -17.04 1.20
C VAL A 36 32.70 -16.97 0.53
N ILE A 37 32.44 -17.81 -0.46
CA ILE A 37 31.14 -17.89 -1.16
C ILE A 37 30.02 -18.29 -0.17
N SER A 38 30.27 -19.28 0.71
CA SER A 38 29.34 -19.70 1.75
C SER A 38 29.02 -18.56 2.71
N LEU A 39 30.02 -17.77 3.11
CA LEU A 39 29.83 -16.61 3.99
C LEU A 39 28.96 -15.53 3.34
N PHE A 40 29.21 -15.23 2.05
CA PHE A 40 28.40 -14.26 1.31
C PHE A 40 26.94 -14.72 1.12
N LEU A 41 26.73 -16.02 0.89
CA LEU A 41 25.37 -16.57 0.80
C LEU A 41 24.64 -16.50 2.14
N ILE A 42 25.30 -16.75 3.26
CA ILE A 42 24.70 -16.63 4.60
C ILE A 42 24.35 -15.17 4.91
N ILE A 43 25.26 -14.24 4.61
CA ILE A 43 25.01 -12.80 4.81
C ILE A 43 23.88 -12.32 3.90
N GLY A 44 23.85 -12.74 2.63
CA GLY A 44 22.79 -12.43 1.67
C GLY A 44 21.43 -12.96 2.13
N PHE A 45 21.38 -14.21 2.64
CA PHE A 45 20.14 -14.80 3.15
C PHE A 45 19.69 -14.14 4.46
N ALA A 46 20.62 -13.81 5.34
CA ALA A 46 20.32 -13.08 6.58
C ALA A 46 19.81 -11.66 6.31
N SER A 47 20.38 -10.95 5.32
CA SER A 47 19.95 -9.60 4.95
C SER A 47 18.56 -9.60 4.31
N THR A 48 18.25 -10.55 3.41
CA THR A 48 16.92 -10.68 2.82
C THR A 48 15.88 -11.11 3.84
N TYR A 49 16.23 -12.02 4.76
CA TYR A 49 15.37 -12.42 5.86
C TYR A 49 15.07 -11.23 6.79
N TRP A 50 16.09 -10.43 7.10
CA TRP A 50 15.95 -9.25 7.97
C TRP A 50 15.10 -8.15 7.31
N VAL A 51 15.33 -7.88 6.02
CA VAL A 51 14.50 -6.95 5.23
C VAL A 51 13.05 -7.44 5.14
N TRP A 52 12.83 -8.73 4.92
CA TRP A 52 11.47 -9.27 4.84
C TRP A 52 10.76 -9.26 6.21
N HIS A 53 11.49 -9.57 7.27
CA HIS A 53 10.94 -9.54 8.63
C HIS A 53 10.66 -8.11 9.12
N THR A 54 11.49 -7.13 8.77
CA THR A 54 11.25 -5.72 9.11
C THR A 54 10.21 -5.07 8.22
N SER A 55 10.05 -5.51 6.96
CA SER A 55 8.99 -5.02 6.07
C SER A 55 7.59 -5.55 6.45
N SER A 56 7.51 -6.64 7.21
CA SER A 56 6.24 -7.17 7.73
C SER A 56 5.77 -6.47 9.00
N GLN A 57 6.63 -5.72 9.67
CA GLN A 57 6.22 -4.74 10.66
C GLN A 57 5.87 -3.46 9.88
N GLY A 58 4.67 -3.45 9.30
CA GLY A 58 4.10 -2.29 8.64
C GLY A 58 4.33 -1.08 9.50
N LYS A 59 4.75 0.00 8.86
CA LYS A 59 4.89 1.34 9.43
C LYS A 59 3.56 1.79 10.05
N THR A 60 3.26 1.27 11.23
CA THR A 60 2.17 1.73 12.09
C THR A 60 2.68 2.81 13.05
N ASP A 61 3.94 3.27 12.86
CA ASP A 61 4.59 4.21 13.78
C ASP A 61 4.61 5.66 13.28
N GLN A 62 3.72 6.01 12.35
CA GLN A 62 3.54 7.43 12.03
C GLN A 62 2.07 7.77 12.07
N LEU A 63 1.75 8.51 13.11
CA LEU A 63 0.46 9.00 13.54
C LEU A 63 -0.30 7.96 14.39
N ALA A 64 0.30 7.51 15.50
CA ALA A 64 -0.48 7.21 16.68
C ALA A 64 -1.10 8.56 17.14
N TYR A 65 -2.07 9.03 16.39
CA TYR A 65 -3.07 9.91 16.95
C TYR A 65 -3.65 9.11 18.11
N GLU A 66 -3.42 9.56 19.33
CA GLU A 66 -4.17 9.01 20.46
C GLU A 66 -5.62 9.06 20.04
N VAL A 67 -6.23 7.87 19.89
CA VAL A 67 -7.65 7.79 19.56
C VAL A 67 -8.35 8.64 20.60
N PRO A 68 -9.08 9.67 20.21
CA PRO A 68 -9.72 10.56 21.17
C PRO A 68 -10.48 9.72 22.19
N SER A 69 -10.44 10.09 23.45
CA SER A 69 -11.19 9.40 24.53
C SER A 69 -12.70 9.39 24.29
N VAL A 70 -13.17 10.18 23.32
CA VAL A 70 -14.55 10.23 22.81
C VAL A 70 -14.68 9.40 21.53
N PRO A 71 -15.88 8.85 21.26
CA PRO A 71 -16.13 8.13 20.01
C PRO A 71 -15.79 8.97 18.80
N SER A 72 -15.06 8.40 17.84
CA SER A 72 -14.60 9.07 16.64
C SER A 72 -15.29 8.49 15.41
N ILE A 73 -15.76 9.38 14.50
CA ILE A 73 -16.56 9.00 13.34
C ILE A 73 -16.14 9.78 12.10
N ALA A 74 -16.18 9.10 10.95
CA ALA A 74 -16.13 9.73 9.64
C ALA A 74 -17.39 9.38 8.84
N ILE A 75 -17.97 10.39 8.20
CA ILE A 75 -19.10 10.24 7.29
C ILE A 75 -18.54 10.18 5.88
N LEU A 76 -18.75 9.06 5.18
CA LEU A 76 -18.32 8.90 3.81
C LEU A 76 -19.25 9.65 2.85
N PRO A 77 -18.75 9.99 1.63
CA PRO A 77 -19.63 10.46 0.58
C PRO A 77 -20.69 9.41 0.25
N PHE A 78 -21.97 9.75 0.40
CA PHE A 78 -23.05 8.85 0.05
C PHE A 78 -23.07 8.58 -1.45
N LYS A 79 -23.37 7.36 -1.83
CA LYS A 79 -23.35 6.91 -3.22
C LYS A 79 -24.73 7.00 -3.84
N SER A 80 -24.84 7.63 -5.00
CA SER A 80 -26.04 7.52 -5.83
C SER A 80 -26.08 6.13 -6.47
N LEU A 81 -27.16 5.36 -6.27
CA LEU A 81 -27.30 4.03 -6.85
C LEU A 81 -27.86 4.06 -8.27
N TYR A 82 -28.41 5.20 -8.71
CA TYR A 82 -28.88 5.41 -10.08
C TYR A 82 -28.35 6.73 -10.62
N GLU A 83 -27.95 6.72 -11.88
CA GLU A 83 -27.54 7.93 -12.61
C GLU A 83 -28.75 8.80 -12.98
N VAL A 84 -29.40 9.35 -11.98
CA VAL A 84 -30.44 10.39 -12.18
C VAL A 84 -29.76 11.72 -12.02
N GLN A 85 -29.92 12.60 -13.01
CA GLN A 85 -29.30 13.92 -13.03
C GLN A 85 -29.64 14.71 -11.72
N GLY A 86 -28.59 15.15 -11.04
CA GLY A 86 -28.72 15.92 -9.79
C GLY A 86 -28.73 15.08 -8.51
N THR A 87 -28.81 13.75 -8.55
CA THR A 87 -28.79 12.91 -7.34
C THR A 87 -27.44 12.94 -6.63
N ASP A 88 -26.34 13.11 -7.37
CA ASP A 88 -25.00 13.20 -6.78
C ASP A 88 -24.84 14.45 -5.90
N TYR A 89 -25.42 15.58 -6.31
CA TYR A 89 -25.40 16.81 -5.49
C TYR A 89 -26.20 16.63 -4.20
N VAL A 90 -27.32 15.91 -4.27
CA VAL A 90 -28.15 15.60 -3.09
C VAL A 90 -27.36 14.68 -2.15
N ALA A 91 -26.71 13.65 -2.68
CA ALA A 91 -25.89 12.72 -1.92
C ALA A 91 -24.74 13.44 -1.20
N GLU A 92 -24.04 14.31 -1.92
CA GLU A 92 -22.97 15.12 -1.37
C GLU A 92 -23.49 16.08 -0.28
N GLY A 93 -24.59 16.75 -0.55
CA GLY A 93 -25.23 17.69 0.39
C GLY A 93 -25.67 17.02 1.69
N ILE A 94 -26.25 15.82 1.61
CA ILE A 94 -26.64 15.04 2.79
C ILE A 94 -25.40 14.65 3.61
N SER A 95 -24.35 14.14 2.96
CA SER A 95 -23.11 13.74 3.67
C SER A 95 -22.45 14.93 4.37
N GLN A 96 -22.40 16.09 3.72
CA GLN A 96 -21.87 17.33 4.30
C GLN A 96 -22.73 17.81 5.48
N ASN A 97 -24.06 17.80 5.33
CA ASN A 97 -24.98 18.22 6.37
C ASN A 97 -24.88 17.31 7.60
N LEU A 98 -24.83 15.99 7.41
CA LEU A 98 -24.62 15.03 8.50
C LEU A 98 -23.30 15.27 9.21
N THR A 99 -22.22 15.50 8.46
CA THR A 99 -20.92 15.84 9.05
C THR A 99 -21.02 17.10 9.91
N HIS A 100 -21.66 18.15 9.39
CA HIS A 100 -21.84 19.39 10.11
C HIS A 100 -22.72 19.23 11.36
N GLN A 101 -23.82 18.49 11.26
CA GLN A 101 -24.72 18.25 12.39
C GLN A 101 -24.03 17.47 13.51
N LEU A 102 -23.33 16.38 13.17
CA LEU A 102 -22.63 15.57 14.15
C LEU A 102 -21.44 16.31 14.78
N SER A 103 -20.76 17.17 14.03
CA SER A 103 -19.65 18.00 14.54
C SER A 103 -20.07 19.02 15.62
N ARG A 104 -21.36 19.24 15.78
CA ARG A 104 -21.87 20.12 16.86
C ARG A 104 -21.94 19.45 18.24
N SER A 105 -21.81 18.12 18.25
CA SER A 105 -21.74 17.36 19.49
C SER A 105 -20.30 17.39 20.05
N SER A 106 -20.16 17.78 21.32
CA SER A 106 -18.89 17.71 22.02
C SER A 106 -18.50 16.28 22.44
N GLU A 107 -19.43 15.33 22.31
CA GLU A 107 -19.25 13.93 22.69
C GLU A 107 -18.73 13.06 21.53
N LEU A 108 -18.58 13.66 20.34
CA LEU A 108 -18.10 12.98 19.13
C LEU A 108 -16.91 13.72 18.53
N PHE A 109 -15.89 12.97 18.14
CA PHE A 109 -14.83 13.47 17.29
C PHE A 109 -15.19 13.17 15.84
N VAL A 110 -15.50 14.19 15.06
CA VAL A 110 -15.98 14.04 13.68
C VAL A 110 -14.94 14.53 12.70
N ILE A 111 -14.54 13.66 11.78
CA ILE A 111 -13.62 14.00 10.69
C ILE A 111 -14.31 14.93 9.68
N THR A 112 -13.57 15.88 9.14
CA THR A 112 -14.09 16.78 8.10
C THR A 112 -14.50 16.00 6.85
N TYR A 113 -15.59 16.44 6.21
CA TYR A 113 -16.07 15.81 4.98
C TYR A 113 -15.01 15.73 3.88
N SER A 114 -14.20 16.78 3.70
CA SER A 114 -13.14 16.81 2.69
C SER A 114 -12.06 15.74 2.92
N SER A 115 -11.67 15.50 4.18
CA SER A 115 -10.73 14.45 4.53
C SER A 115 -11.33 13.06 4.29
N ALA A 116 -12.57 12.83 4.71
CA ALA A 116 -13.29 11.59 4.49
C ALA A 116 -13.44 11.30 2.99
N LYS A 117 -13.85 12.30 2.19
CA LYS A 117 -13.99 12.19 0.73
C LYS A 117 -12.65 11.83 0.04
N LYS A 118 -11.57 12.48 0.46
CA LYS A 118 -10.24 12.20 -0.10
C LYS A 118 -9.85 10.73 0.11
N ILE A 119 -9.96 10.24 1.34
CA ILE A 119 -9.57 8.86 1.68
C ILE A 119 -10.54 7.84 1.08
N ALA A 120 -11.84 8.11 1.02
CA ALA A 120 -12.83 7.25 0.37
C ALA A 120 -12.62 7.09 -1.14
N ASN A 121 -11.94 8.03 -1.80
CA ASN A 121 -11.54 7.90 -3.20
C ASN A 121 -10.28 7.02 -3.38
N GLU A 122 -9.47 6.87 -2.34
CA GLU A 122 -8.24 6.06 -2.38
C GLU A 122 -8.52 4.60 -1.96
N PHE A 123 -9.45 4.40 -1.03
CA PHE A 123 -9.78 3.09 -0.48
C PHE A 123 -11.29 2.82 -0.57
N SER A 124 -11.64 1.55 -0.78
CA SER A 124 -13.05 1.09 -0.78
C SER A 124 -13.41 0.30 0.48
N ASP A 125 -12.43 -0.16 1.23
CA ASP A 125 -12.61 -0.93 2.46
C ASP A 125 -12.82 0.04 3.64
N PRO A 126 -13.96 -0.03 4.36
CA PRO A 126 -14.25 0.83 5.51
C PRO A 126 -13.18 0.77 6.60
N LYS A 127 -12.55 -0.38 6.81
CA LYS A 127 -11.49 -0.55 7.80
C LYS A 127 -10.23 0.22 7.42
N LEU A 128 -9.79 0.12 6.15
CA LEU A 128 -8.64 0.88 5.66
C LEU A 128 -8.89 2.38 5.68
N ILE A 129 -10.14 2.80 5.40
CA ILE A 129 -10.56 4.21 5.50
C ILE A 129 -10.47 4.68 6.95
N ALA A 130 -11.02 3.90 7.88
CA ALA A 130 -11.01 4.24 9.30
C ALA A 130 -9.60 4.35 9.88
N ASP A 131 -8.74 3.38 9.56
CA ASP A 131 -7.34 3.37 9.97
C ASP A 131 -6.59 4.60 9.43
N SER A 132 -6.84 4.95 8.16
CA SER A 132 -6.22 6.12 7.52
C SER A 132 -6.67 7.46 8.11
N LEU A 133 -7.91 7.52 8.58
CA LEU A 133 -8.51 8.71 9.20
C LEU A 133 -8.33 8.77 10.72
N GLY A 134 -7.88 7.67 11.35
CA GLY A 134 -7.75 7.58 12.81
C GLY A 134 -9.11 7.59 13.53
N VAL A 135 -10.14 6.96 12.96
CA VAL A 135 -11.48 6.88 13.54
C VAL A 135 -11.89 5.44 13.80
N ARG A 136 -12.81 5.25 14.76
CA ARG A 136 -13.40 3.95 15.04
C ARG A 136 -14.65 3.67 14.20
N PHE A 137 -15.48 4.67 13.98
CA PHE A 137 -16.75 4.49 13.31
C PHE A 137 -16.75 5.10 11.92
N ILE A 138 -17.34 4.38 10.98
CA ILE A 138 -17.63 4.84 9.62
C ILE A 138 -19.14 4.88 9.43
N LEU A 139 -19.66 6.03 8.99
CA LEU A 139 -21.02 6.15 8.49
C LEU A 139 -20.97 6.13 6.97
N ASP A 140 -21.46 5.07 6.36
CA ASP A 140 -21.64 4.93 4.92
C ASP A 140 -23.13 5.03 4.55
N GLY A 141 -23.43 5.34 3.30
CA GLY A 141 -24.80 5.40 2.86
C GLY A 141 -24.97 5.46 1.35
N SER A 142 -26.20 5.20 0.94
CA SER A 142 -26.60 5.29 -0.45
C SER A 142 -27.91 5.99 -0.62
N ILE A 143 -28.09 6.62 -1.79
CA ILE A 143 -29.30 7.35 -2.15
C ILE A 143 -29.86 6.76 -3.44
N GLN A 144 -31.17 6.52 -3.41
CA GLN A 144 -31.95 6.16 -4.57
C GLN A 144 -33.02 7.22 -4.78
N ARG A 145 -33.10 7.76 -5.97
CA ARG A 145 -34.14 8.70 -6.37
C ARG A 145 -34.95 8.13 -7.51
N SER A 146 -36.28 8.18 -7.36
CA SER A 146 -37.22 7.82 -8.42
C SER A 146 -38.29 8.91 -8.50
N ASN A 147 -38.19 9.75 -9.53
CA ASN A 147 -39.02 10.96 -9.66
C ASN A 147 -38.84 11.91 -8.45
N ASP A 148 -39.89 12.05 -7.63
CA ASP A 148 -39.90 12.84 -6.41
C ASP A 148 -39.64 12.00 -5.14
N ASP A 149 -39.65 10.67 -5.27
CA ASP A 149 -39.38 9.77 -4.15
C ASP A 149 -37.89 9.63 -3.93
N LEU A 150 -37.48 9.74 -2.68
CA LEU A 150 -36.10 9.58 -2.24
C LEU A 150 -36.01 8.49 -1.18
N ARG A 151 -35.07 7.60 -1.37
CA ARG A 151 -34.69 6.57 -0.40
C ARG A 151 -33.24 6.74 0.00
N VAL A 152 -32.99 6.84 1.29
CA VAL A 152 -31.65 6.95 1.86
C VAL A 152 -31.40 5.73 2.75
N ASN A 153 -30.39 4.96 2.41
CA ASN A 153 -29.90 3.89 3.28
C ASN A 153 -28.65 4.38 4.00
N VAL A 154 -28.56 4.08 5.29
CA VAL A 154 -27.47 4.51 6.15
C VAL A 154 -26.98 3.33 6.97
N GLU A 155 -25.67 3.14 7.02
CA GLU A 155 -25.03 2.10 7.82
C GLU A 155 -23.93 2.71 8.68
N LEU A 156 -23.93 2.37 9.98
CA LEU A 156 -22.87 2.71 10.91
C LEU A 156 -22.05 1.45 11.17
N ILE A 157 -20.77 1.51 10.86
CA ILE A 157 -19.83 0.40 10.98
C ILE A 157 -18.86 0.71 12.11
N ASP A 158 -18.72 -0.24 13.06
CA ASP A 158 -17.62 -0.26 14.02
C ASP A 158 -16.46 -1.03 13.38
N THR A 159 -15.45 -0.33 12.97
CA THR A 159 -14.32 -0.91 12.24
C THR A 159 -13.31 -1.63 13.15
N LEU A 160 -13.40 -1.43 14.47
CA LEU A 160 -12.60 -2.16 15.43
C LEU A 160 -13.14 -3.58 15.63
N GLU A 161 -14.48 -3.70 15.75
CA GLU A 161 -15.17 -4.98 15.91
C GLU A 161 -15.57 -5.62 14.58
N ASP A 162 -15.46 -4.88 13.47
CA ASP A 162 -15.86 -5.28 12.12
C ASP A 162 -17.33 -5.70 12.03
N ILE A 163 -18.21 -4.89 12.63
CA ILE A 163 -19.67 -5.11 12.67
C ILE A 163 -20.44 -3.88 12.23
N THR A 164 -21.62 -4.11 11.64
CA THR A 164 -22.62 -3.05 11.42
C THR A 164 -23.42 -2.84 12.71
N VAL A 165 -23.23 -1.69 13.35
CA VAL A 165 -23.90 -1.32 14.58
C VAL A 165 -25.33 -0.83 14.31
N LEU A 166 -25.54 -0.16 13.18
CA LEU A 166 -26.82 0.38 12.76
C LEU A 166 -26.98 0.25 11.26
N SER A 167 -28.13 -0.24 10.80
CA SER A 167 -28.56 -0.13 9.40
C SER A 167 -30.00 0.38 9.38
N LYS A 168 -30.22 1.49 8.67
CA LYS A 168 -31.56 2.12 8.57
C LYS A 168 -31.80 2.60 7.15
N GLN A 169 -33.07 2.53 6.77
CA GLN A 169 -33.63 3.10 5.57
C GLN A 169 -34.61 4.22 5.90
N PHE A 170 -34.50 5.31 5.19
CA PHE A 170 -35.39 6.44 5.27
C PHE A 170 -36.03 6.68 3.90
N ASP A 171 -37.35 6.79 3.84
CA ASP A 171 -38.08 7.11 2.64
C ASP A 171 -38.72 8.52 2.83
N GLY A 172 -38.62 9.38 1.80
CA GLY A 172 -39.11 10.75 1.83
C GLY A 172 -39.33 11.29 0.42
N LYS A 173 -39.66 12.58 0.33
CA LYS A 173 -39.74 13.31 -0.93
C LYS A 173 -38.49 14.16 -1.12
N ALA A 174 -38.03 14.28 -2.37
CA ALA A 174 -36.87 15.09 -2.70
C ALA A 174 -37.10 16.57 -2.36
N ASN A 175 -38.36 17.05 -2.42
CA ASN A 175 -38.74 18.41 -2.10
C ASN A 175 -38.73 18.70 -0.59
N ASP A 176 -38.93 17.69 0.26
CA ASP A 176 -38.96 17.83 1.73
C ASP A 176 -37.58 17.95 2.37
N LEU A 177 -36.50 17.78 1.58
CA LEU A 177 -35.11 17.81 2.09
C LEU A 177 -34.61 19.22 2.44
N PHE A 178 -35.33 20.26 1.99
CA PHE A 178 -34.89 21.67 2.12
C PHE A 178 -35.87 22.53 2.91
N ASP A 179 -36.95 21.94 3.43
CA ASP A 179 -37.88 22.56 4.36
C ASP A 179 -37.50 22.28 5.83
#